data_5bbb946866ac3fd416e0e8589bd0e90e
#
_entry.id   5bbb946866ac3fd416e0e8589bd0e90e
#
_cell.length_a   1.000
_cell.length_b   1.000
_cell.length_c   1.000
_cell.angle_alpha   90.00
_cell.angle_beta   90.00
_cell.angle_gamma   90.00
#
_symmetry.space_group_name_H-M   'P 1'
#
loop_
_entity.id
_entity.type
_entity.pdbx_description
1 polymer ?
#
loop_
_entity_poly.entity_id
_entity_poly.type
_entity_poly.pdbx_seq_one_letter_code
_entity_poly.pdbx_strand_id
1 'polypeptide(L)'
;MDENIILKELERKLPETEGISYELQNDKLKVKVGEDNEFEVRPSGGITCYPETVYDDKFHEAEILISNTVRDIKEYVDIMQTAPELKAEGIEEGFKKIIDFNNIVLAGRYLNDNDGFQFVTWMYDRTGVCAGHYYNDDFENAKESFAKRSGFINPNKLFSDEELSEIYRCISDTLYGGFDLDDEQRDMLEDIQEKIKDGVENLFELIDQAQNQEMEQLM
;
A
#
# COMPACT_ATOMS: atom_id res chain seq x y z
N MET A 1 21.47 -1.87 9.86
CA MET A 1 20.37 -0.93 9.62
C MET A 1 20.14 -0.19 10.94
N ASP A 2 19.78 1.08 10.91
CA ASP A 2 19.55 1.89 12.12
C ASP A 2 18.41 1.30 12.96
N GLU A 3 18.52 1.32 14.30
CA GLU A 3 17.48 0.82 15.21
C GLU A 3 16.18 1.65 15.10
N ASN A 4 16.27 2.92 14.64
CA ASN A 4 15.16 3.83 14.48
C ASN A 4 14.59 3.90 13.05
N ILE A 5 14.99 2.99 12.16
CA ILE A 5 14.59 3.04 10.74
C ILE A 5 13.06 3.05 10.55
N ILE A 6 12.33 2.29 11.37
CA ILE A 6 10.85 2.26 11.30
C ILE A 6 10.26 3.62 11.64
N LEU A 7 10.79 4.30 12.67
CA LEU A 7 10.28 5.62 13.05
C LEU A 7 10.60 6.70 12.00
N LYS A 8 11.79 6.65 11.39
CA LYS A 8 12.18 7.57 10.31
C LYS A 8 11.31 7.38 9.07
N GLU A 9 11.07 6.13 8.68
CA GLU A 9 10.17 5.80 7.59
C GLU A 9 8.73 6.21 7.89
N LEU A 10 8.27 6.00 9.13
CA LEU A 10 6.95 6.40 9.56
C LEU A 10 6.79 7.93 9.47
N GLU A 11 7.72 8.71 10.05
CA GLU A 11 7.71 10.18 9.95
C GLU A 11 7.67 10.67 8.50
N ARG A 12 8.44 10.02 7.62
CA ARG A 12 8.51 10.37 6.19
C ARG A 12 7.22 10.05 5.42
N LYS A 13 6.54 8.95 5.77
CA LYS A 13 5.36 8.45 5.04
C LYS A 13 4.03 8.98 5.57
N LEU A 14 4.00 9.51 6.78
CA LEU A 14 2.75 10.02 7.33
C LEU A 14 2.32 11.29 6.60
N PRO A 15 1.07 11.36 6.11
CA PRO A 15 0.55 12.54 5.44
C PRO A 15 0.35 13.68 6.42
N GLU A 16 0.45 14.92 5.94
CA GLU A 16 -0.02 16.08 6.69
C GLU A 16 -1.55 15.97 6.85
N THR A 17 -2.02 15.79 8.08
CA THR A 17 -3.43 15.62 8.39
C THR A 17 -3.88 16.69 9.37
N GLU A 18 -4.99 17.37 9.08
CA GLU A 18 -5.52 18.41 9.94
C GLU A 18 -5.85 17.88 11.36
N GLY A 19 -5.26 18.52 12.35
CA GLY A 19 -5.43 18.14 13.76
C GLY A 19 -4.55 16.99 14.23
N ILE A 20 -3.64 16.47 13.40
CA ILE A 20 -2.65 15.49 13.80
C ILE A 20 -1.25 16.04 13.54
N SER A 21 -0.37 15.93 14.52
CA SER A 21 1.04 16.35 14.38
C SER A 21 1.97 15.25 14.89
N TYR A 22 3.14 15.16 14.27
CA TYR A 22 4.14 14.13 14.51
C TYR A 22 5.46 14.79 14.91
N GLU A 23 6.12 14.23 15.91
CA GLU A 23 7.44 14.71 16.34
C GLU A 23 8.33 13.52 16.73
N LEU A 24 9.43 13.33 16.02
CA LEU A 24 10.42 12.33 16.37
C LEU A 24 11.28 12.85 17.55
N GLN A 25 11.15 12.21 18.70
CA GLN A 25 11.87 12.55 19.92
C GLN A 25 12.73 11.37 20.37
N ASN A 26 14.06 11.50 20.24
CA ASN A 26 15.04 10.46 20.60
C ASN A 26 14.75 9.14 19.87
N ASP A 27 14.11 8.19 20.58
CA ASP A 27 13.79 6.83 20.13
C ASP A 27 12.28 6.57 20.05
N LYS A 28 11.45 7.61 19.88
CA LYS A 28 9.99 7.50 19.80
C LYS A 28 9.43 8.54 18.84
N LEU A 29 8.37 8.16 18.12
CA LEU A 29 7.54 9.11 17.41
C LEU A 29 6.36 9.49 18.30
N LYS A 30 6.31 10.76 18.70
CA LYS A 30 5.19 11.32 19.44
C LYS A 30 4.13 11.82 18.48
N VAL A 31 2.91 11.35 18.67
CA VAL A 31 1.75 11.71 17.85
C VAL A 31 0.77 12.47 18.72
N LYS A 32 0.41 13.67 18.30
CA LYS A 32 -0.63 14.48 18.95
C LYS A 32 -1.87 14.52 18.07
N VAL A 33 -3.02 14.30 18.67
CA VAL A 33 -4.33 14.29 18.01
C VAL A 33 -5.22 15.32 18.70
N GLY A 34 -5.50 16.42 18.02
CA GLY A 34 -6.19 17.56 18.61
C GLY A 34 -5.36 18.26 19.68
N GLU A 35 -6.04 18.82 20.69
CA GLU A 35 -5.38 19.58 21.77
C GLU A 35 -4.97 18.70 22.95
N ASP A 36 -5.73 17.62 23.23
CA ASP A 36 -5.63 16.90 24.49
C ASP A 36 -5.13 15.45 24.37
N ASN A 37 -5.10 14.88 23.16
CA ASN A 37 -4.73 13.50 22.96
C ASN A 37 -3.32 13.33 22.40
N GLU A 38 -2.57 12.39 22.98
CA GLU A 38 -1.27 11.99 22.45
C GLU A 38 -1.01 10.49 22.69
N PHE A 39 -0.19 9.91 21.80
CA PHE A 39 0.36 8.58 21.99
C PHE A 39 1.77 8.50 21.40
N GLU A 40 2.48 7.43 21.73
CA GLU A 40 3.85 7.21 21.29
C GLU A 40 3.97 5.95 20.44
N VAL A 41 4.77 6.02 19.38
CA VAL A 41 5.20 4.85 18.61
C VAL A 41 6.66 4.55 18.92
N ARG A 42 6.96 3.30 19.26
CA ARG A 42 8.30 2.83 19.60
C ARG A 42 9.07 2.37 18.35
N PRO A 43 10.40 2.22 18.39
CA PRO A 43 11.19 1.67 17.28
C PRO A 43 10.71 0.29 16.78
N SER A 44 10.11 -0.50 17.66
CA SER A 44 9.50 -1.78 17.29
C SER A 44 8.17 -1.65 16.54
N GLY A 45 7.64 -0.44 16.38
CA GLY A 45 6.30 -0.17 15.84
C GLY A 45 5.17 -0.31 16.86
N GLY A 46 5.47 -0.62 18.13
CA GLY A 46 4.46 -0.72 19.18
C GLY A 46 3.92 0.65 19.59
N ILE A 47 2.59 0.79 19.62
CA ILE A 47 1.88 1.99 20.07
C ILE A 47 1.68 1.94 21.57
N THR A 48 1.83 3.08 22.24
CA THR A 48 1.60 3.26 23.68
C THR A 48 0.72 4.47 23.89
N CYS A 49 -0.51 4.24 24.35
CA CYS A 49 -1.45 5.29 24.78
C CYS A 49 -1.28 5.60 26.26
N TYR A 50 -1.65 6.81 26.66
CA TYR A 50 -1.62 7.22 28.06
C TYR A 50 -2.95 6.94 28.75
N PRO A 51 -2.98 6.77 30.10
CA PRO A 51 -4.20 6.44 30.82
C PRO A 51 -5.32 7.48 30.70
N GLU A 52 -4.97 8.74 30.48
CA GLU A 52 -5.88 9.88 30.31
C GLU A 52 -6.37 10.06 28.87
N THR A 53 -5.96 9.21 27.93
CA THR A 53 -6.34 9.30 26.51
C THR A 53 -7.86 9.18 26.36
N VAL A 54 -8.45 10.15 25.65
CA VAL A 54 -9.87 10.12 25.26
C VAL A 54 -9.99 9.43 23.91
N TYR A 55 -10.61 8.27 23.87
CA TYR A 55 -10.83 7.50 22.65
C TYR A 55 -12.04 8.04 21.89
N ASP A 56 -11.84 9.16 21.16
CA ASP A 56 -12.80 9.69 20.21
C ASP A 56 -12.53 9.17 18.77
N ASP A 57 -13.42 9.53 17.83
CA ASP A 57 -13.33 9.07 16.45
C ASP A 57 -12.01 9.51 15.78
N LYS A 58 -11.56 10.74 16.03
CA LYS A 58 -10.30 11.26 15.46
C LYS A 58 -9.08 10.52 16.00
N PHE A 59 -9.09 10.19 17.29
CA PHE A 59 -8.02 9.40 17.89
C PHE A 59 -7.98 8.00 17.27
N HIS A 60 -9.14 7.37 17.10
CA HIS A 60 -9.25 6.04 16.49
C HIS A 60 -8.78 6.03 15.02
N GLU A 61 -9.17 7.04 14.24
CA GLU A 61 -8.69 7.21 12.86
C GLU A 61 -7.17 7.35 12.80
N ALA A 62 -6.57 8.19 13.66
CA ALA A 62 -5.13 8.37 13.74
C ALA A 62 -4.40 7.08 14.16
N GLU A 63 -4.94 6.35 15.13
CA GLU A 63 -4.38 5.07 15.58
C GLU A 63 -4.39 4.02 14.46
N ILE A 64 -5.49 3.91 13.72
CA ILE A 64 -5.63 3.00 12.57
C ILE A 64 -4.63 3.37 11.48
N LEU A 65 -4.57 4.66 11.07
CA LEU A 65 -3.65 5.14 10.05
C LEU A 65 -2.21 4.76 10.40
N ILE A 66 -1.79 5.07 11.63
CA ILE A 66 -0.42 4.81 12.07
C ILE A 66 -0.15 3.31 12.20
N SER A 67 -1.09 2.53 12.72
CA SER A 67 -0.95 1.08 12.84
C SER A 67 -0.77 0.42 11.47
N ASN A 68 -1.56 0.83 10.48
CA ASN A 68 -1.46 0.32 9.11
C ASN A 68 -0.12 0.72 8.48
N THR A 69 0.26 2.00 8.57
CA THR A 69 1.54 2.48 8.04
C THR A 69 2.74 1.77 8.68
N VAL A 70 2.71 1.57 10.00
CA VAL A 70 3.75 0.80 10.71
C VAL A 70 3.81 -0.64 10.23
N ARG A 71 2.68 -1.30 10.05
CA ARG A 71 2.61 -2.68 9.55
C ARG A 71 3.29 -2.78 8.18
N ASP A 72 2.94 -1.88 7.27
CA ASP A 72 3.46 -1.88 5.91
C ASP A 72 4.97 -1.56 5.87
N ILE A 73 5.44 -0.61 6.69
CA ILE A 73 6.87 -0.34 6.86
C ILE A 73 7.61 -1.55 7.41
N LYS A 74 7.09 -2.19 8.44
CA LYS A 74 7.73 -3.37 9.05
C LYS A 74 7.89 -4.51 8.07
N GLU A 75 6.93 -4.74 7.19
CA GLU A 75 7.01 -5.79 6.20
C GLU A 75 8.30 -5.71 5.40
N TYR A 76 8.60 -4.56 4.78
CA TYR A 76 9.81 -4.44 3.97
C TYR A 76 11.08 -4.22 4.80
N VAL A 77 11.02 -3.55 5.94
CA VAL A 77 12.18 -3.36 6.82
C VAL A 77 12.70 -4.69 7.34
N ASP A 78 11.82 -5.57 7.82
CA ASP A 78 12.19 -6.89 8.33
C ASP A 78 12.79 -7.77 7.22
N ILE A 79 12.22 -7.73 6.02
CA ILE A 79 12.78 -8.39 4.83
C ILE A 79 14.18 -7.83 4.52
N MET A 80 14.30 -6.51 4.44
CA MET A 80 15.56 -5.85 4.07
C MET A 80 16.67 -6.04 5.09
N GLN A 81 16.36 -6.31 6.36
CA GLN A 81 17.38 -6.66 7.36
C GLN A 81 18.07 -7.98 7.05
N THR A 82 17.33 -8.97 6.57
CA THR A 82 17.81 -10.34 6.37
C THR A 82 18.10 -10.70 4.92
N ALA A 83 17.61 -9.93 3.96
CA ALA A 83 17.79 -10.18 2.53
C ALA A 83 19.28 -10.13 2.15
N PRO A 84 19.75 -11.11 1.34
CA PRO A 84 21.13 -11.13 0.86
C PRO A 84 21.40 -10.04 -0.18
N GLU A 85 22.66 -9.63 -0.31
CA GLU A 85 23.06 -8.72 -1.39
C GLU A 85 22.77 -9.31 -2.76
N LEU A 86 22.21 -8.48 -3.63
CA LEU A 86 22.01 -8.84 -5.04
C LEU A 86 23.32 -8.60 -5.80
N LYS A 87 23.91 -9.69 -6.26
CA LYS A 87 25.15 -9.65 -7.06
C LYS A 87 24.80 -9.86 -8.53
N ALA A 88 24.79 -8.78 -9.30
CA ALA A 88 24.56 -8.82 -10.74
C ALA A 88 25.34 -7.70 -11.43
N GLU A 89 25.74 -7.90 -12.68
CA GLU A 89 26.37 -6.84 -13.48
C GLU A 89 25.31 -5.78 -13.86
N GLY A 90 25.74 -4.51 -13.92
CA GLY A 90 24.90 -3.40 -14.36
C GLY A 90 23.98 -2.79 -13.30
N ILE A 91 24.12 -3.19 -12.04
CA ILE A 91 23.40 -2.54 -10.93
C ILE A 91 24.37 -1.72 -10.06
N GLU A 92 23.82 -0.70 -9.41
CA GLU A 92 24.51 0.03 -8.36
C GLU A 92 24.65 -0.81 -7.10
N GLU A 93 25.62 -0.50 -6.25
CA GLU A 93 25.82 -1.17 -4.97
C GLU A 93 24.65 -0.97 -4.00
N GLY A 94 24.52 -1.89 -3.04
CA GLY A 94 23.58 -1.81 -1.94
C GLY A 94 22.22 -2.43 -2.18
N PHE A 95 21.91 -2.90 -3.38
CA PHE A 95 20.68 -3.65 -3.60
C PHE A 95 20.72 -5.03 -2.94
N LYS A 96 19.65 -5.37 -2.26
CA LYS A 96 19.40 -6.69 -1.68
C LYS A 96 18.32 -7.42 -2.43
N LYS A 97 18.47 -8.73 -2.57
CA LYS A 97 17.48 -9.58 -3.24
C LYS A 97 16.39 -9.96 -2.25
N ILE A 98 15.18 -9.48 -2.51
CA ILE A 98 14.00 -9.79 -1.70
C ILE A 98 13.44 -11.15 -2.10
N ILE A 99 13.16 -11.35 -3.38
CA ILE A 99 12.67 -12.61 -3.94
C ILE A 99 13.04 -12.69 -5.42
N ASP A 100 13.18 -13.91 -5.93
CA ASP A 100 13.28 -14.16 -7.37
C ASP A 100 12.45 -15.37 -7.78
N PHE A 101 11.83 -15.27 -8.94
CA PHE A 101 11.09 -16.36 -9.58
C PHE A 101 11.01 -16.12 -11.10
N ASN A 102 11.14 -17.19 -11.86
CA ASN A 102 10.94 -17.22 -13.31
C ASN A 102 11.71 -16.09 -14.06
N ASN A 103 13.00 -15.94 -13.73
CA ASN A 103 13.92 -14.91 -14.24
C ASN A 103 13.57 -13.46 -13.85
N ILE A 104 12.62 -13.23 -12.99
CA ILE A 104 12.34 -11.91 -12.42
C ILE A 104 12.84 -11.85 -10.99
N VAL A 105 13.47 -10.75 -10.61
CA VAL A 105 13.91 -10.46 -9.25
C VAL A 105 13.24 -9.18 -8.77
N LEU A 106 12.73 -9.21 -7.54
CA LEU A 106 12.39 -8.03 -6.75
C LEU A 106 13.55 -7.74 -5.81
N ALA A 107 14.06 -6.55 -5.86
CA ALA A 107 15.16 -6.09 -5.03
C ALA A 107 14.83 -4.73 -4.40
N GLY A 108 15.54 -4.43 -3.32
CA GLY A 108 15.43 -3.13 -2.64
C GLY A 108 16.77 -2.67 -2.10
N ARG A 109 16.88 -1.37 -1.87
CA ARG A 109 18.01 -0.77 -1.14
C ARG A 109 17.51 0.38 -0.27
N TYR A 110 18.23 0.64 0.81
CA TYR A 110 18.06 1.87 1.57
C TYR A 110 18.95 2.94 0.98
N LEU A 111 18.40 4.11 0.68
CA LEU A 111 19.12 5.23 0.11
C LEU A 111 19.71 6.11 1.21
N ASN A 112 18.86 6.76 1.97
CA ASN A 112 19.19 7.64 3.10
C ASN A 112 17.90 8.00 3.87
N ASP A 113 18.05 8.76 4.96
CA ASP A 113 16.92 9.13 5.82
C ASP A 113 15.84 9.99 5.13
N ASN A 114 16.19 10.74 4.08
CA ASN A 114 15.21 11.59 3.37
C ASN A 114 14.47 10.84 2.26
N ASP A 115 15.18 9.96 1.52
CA ASP A 115 14.65 9.25 0.37
C ASP A 115 14.10 7.85 0.74
N GLY A 116 14.46 7.34 1.93
CA GLY A 116 14.02 6.04 2.43
C GLY A 116 14.52 4.88 1.59
N PHE A 117 13.62 3.98 1.26
CA PHE A 117 13.91 2.80 0.46
C PHE A 117 13.63 3.03 -1.03
N GLN A 118 14.30 2.26 -1.86
CA GLN A 118 14.02 2.15 -3.29
C GLN A 118 13.82 0.69 -3.65
N PHE A 119 12.70 0.38 -4.29
CA PHE A 119 12.37 -0.96 -4.78
C PHE A 119 12.42 -1.00 -6.30
N VAL A 120 12.78 -2.17 -6.84
CA VAL A 120 12.89 -2.37 -8.27
C VAL A 120 12.64 -3.82 -8.63
N THR A 121 12.02 -4.05 -9.78
CA THR A 121 11.96 -5.38 -10.37
C THR A 121 12.80 -5.42 -11.64
N TRP A 122 13.68 -6.41 -11.76
CA TRP A 122 14.51 -6.66 -12.94
C TRP A 122 14.23 -8.04 -13.53
N MET A 123 14.60 -8.18 -14.78
CA MET A 123 14.73 -9.48 -15.42
C MET A 123 16.20 -9.88 -15.44
N TYR A 124 16.50 -11.13 -15.08
CA TYR A 124 17.84 -11.70 -15.27
C TYR A 124 18.11 -11.93 -16.76
N ASP A 125 19.31 -11.57 -17.18
CA ASP A 125 19.88 -11.98 -18.46
C ASP A 125 21.11 -12.88 -18.23
N ARG A 126 21.90 -13.10 -19.27
CA ARG A 126 23.05 -14.01 -19.18
C ARG A 126 24.20 -13.49 -18.32
N THR A 127 24.30 -12.19 -18.12
CA THR A 127 25.42 -11.50 -17.48
C THR A 127 25.01 -10.73 -16.23
N GLY A 128 23.74 -10.35 -16.11
CA GLY A 128 23.31 -9.52 -15.01
C GLY A 128 21.80 -9.34 -14.97
N VAL A 129 21.34 -8.10 -14.90
CA VAL A 129 19.92 -7.73 -14.90
C VAL A 129 19.62 -6.67 -15.92
N CYS A 130 18.39 -6.69 -16.44
CA CYS A 130 17.90 -5.73 -17.42
C CYS A 130 16.41 -5.42 -17.20
N ALA A 131 15.84 -4.52 -18.00
CA ALA A 131 14.43 -4.17 -17.98
C ALA A 131 13.91 -3.81 -16.59
N GLY A 132 14.62 -2.90 -15.89
CA GLY A 132 14.27 -2.45 -14.53
C GLY A 132 13.03 -1.58 -14.52
N HIS A 133 12.11 -1.90 -13.60
CA HIS A 133 10.99 -1.05 -13.22
C HIS A 133 11.21 -0.58 -11.79
N TYR A 134 11.33 0.73 -11.61
CA TYR A 134 11.65 1.37 -10.34
C TYR A 134 10.38 1.93 -9.69
N TYR A 135 10.21 1.65 -8.41
CA TYR A 135 9.00 1.98 -7.64
C TYR A 135 9.29 2.95 -6.48
N ASN A 136 10.52 3.53 -6.44
CA ASN A 136 10.94 4.34 -5.30
C ASN A 136 10.65 3.58 -3.99
N ASP A 137 9.91 4.18 -3.06
CA ASP A 137 9.53 3.60 -1.77
C ASP A 137 8.17 2.87 -1.77
N ASP A 138 7.59 2.64 -2.94
CA ASP A 138 6.32 1.95 -3.10
C ASP A 138 6.52 0.44 -3.20
N PHE A 139 6.55 -0.20 -2.03
CA PHE A 139 6.77 -1.64 -1.92
C PHE A 139 5.60 -2.46 -2.44
N GLU A 140 4.36 -1.98 -2.26
CA GLU A 140 3.15 -2.67 -2.73
C GLU A 140 3.14 -2.79 -4.27
N ASN A 141 3.33 -1.68 -4.97
CA ASN A 141 3.43 -1.69 -6.43
C ASN A 141 4.63 -2.49 -6.93
N ALA A 142 5.73 -2.51 -6.19
CA ALA A 142 6.87 -3.35 -6.52
C ALA A 142 6.55 -4.86 -6.39
N LYS A 143 5.84 -5.28 -5.33
CA LYS A 143 5.35 -6.66 -5.15
C LYS A 143 4.38 -7.06 -6.26
N GLU A 144 3.42 -6.20 -6.57
CA GLU A 144 2.45 -6.45 -7.63
C GLU A 144 3.12 -6.61 -8.99
N SER A 145 4.04 -5.71 -9.33
CA SER A 145 4.83 -5.82 -10.56
C SER A 145 5.64 -7.11 -10.62
N PHE A 146 6.28 -7.49 -9.52
CA PHE A 146 6.99 -8.77 -9.46
C PHE A 146 6.04 -9.94 -9.73
N ALA A 147 4.89 -9.97 -9.08
CA ALA A 147 3.90 -11.04 -9.24
C ALA A 147 3.39 -11.16 -10.70
N LYS A 148 3.11 -10.01 -11.34
CA LYS A 148 2.69 -9.95 -12.76
C LYS A 148 3.82 -10.39 -13.70
N ARG A 149 5.02 -9.81 -13.56
CA ARG A 149 6.16 -10.05 -14.46
C ARG A 149 6.71 -11.46 -14.36
N SER A 150 6.75 -12.02 -13.17
CA SER A 150 7.20 -13.40 -12.93
C SER A 150 6.19 -14.46 -13.35
N GLY A 151 4.95 -14.06 -13.66
CA GLY A 151 3.86 -14.98 -13.98
C GLY A 151 3.27 -15.67 -12.74
N PHE A 152 3.59 -15.19 -11.54
CA PHE A 152 2.96 -15.66 -10.30
C PHE A 152 1.45 -15.41 -10.32
N ILE A 153 1.05 -14.26 -10.87
CA ILE A 153 -0.33 -13.88 -11.11
C ILE A 153 -0.49 -13.63 -12.62
N ASN A 154 -1.54 -14.19 -13.19
CA ASN A 154 -1.88 -13.90 -14.58
C ASN A 154 -2.46 -12.48 -14.66
N PRO A 155 -1.79 -11.52 -15.34
CA PRO A 155 -2.26 -10.14 -15.41
C PRO A 155 -3.64 -10.01 -16.05
N ASN A 156 -4.03 -10.96 -16.93
CA ASN A 156 -5.36 -10.95 -17.57
C ASN A 156 -6.50 -11.37 -16.61
N LYS A 157 -6.19 -11.69 -15.35
CA LYS A 157 -7.18 -11.98 -14.29
C LYS A 157 -7.24 -10.88 -13.23
N LEU A 158 -6.52 -9.77 -13.44
CA LEU A 158 -6.52 -8.60 -12.56
C LEU A 158 -7.27 -7.48 -13.24
N PHE A 159 -8.10 -6.81 -12.47
CA PHE A 159 -8.78 -5.59 -12.87
C PHE A 159 -8.13 -4.41 -12.14
N SER A 160 -8.08 -3.23 -12.79
CA SER A 160 -7.71 -1.98 -12.12
C SER A 160 -8.86 -1.49 -11.23
N ASP A 161 -8.58 -0.52 -10.34
CA ASP A 161 -9.62 0.05 -9.48
C ASP A 161 -10.72 0.73 -10.29
N GLU A 162 -10.39 1.35 -11.43
CA GLU A 162 -11.35 1.93 -12.37
C GLU A 162 -12.19 0.83 -13.05
N GLU A 163 -11.57 -0.28 -13.47
CA GLU A 163 -12.30 -1.41 -14.03
C GLU A 163 -13.21 -2.06 -12.99
N LEU A 164 -12.74 -2.20 -11.74
CA LEU A 164 -13.54 -2.72 -10.63
C LEU A 164 -14.72 -1.79 -10.29
N SER A 165 -14.51 -0.47 -10.32
CA SER A 165 -15.58 0.51 -10.08
C SER A 165 -16.66 0.41 -11.13
N GLU A 166 -16.30 0.22 -12.40
CA GLU A 166 -17.26 0.02 -13.49
C GLU A 166 -18.01 -1.32 -13.38
N ILE A 167 -17.30 -2.40 -13.00
CA ILE A 167 -17.94 -3.70 -12.74
C ILE A 167 -18.93 -3.57 -11.57
N TYR A 168 -18.57 -2.86 -10.50
CA TYR A 168 -19.46 -2.61 -9.36
C TYR A 168 -20.74 -1.88 -9.80
N ARG A 169 -20.60 -0.85 -10.64
CA ARG A 169 -21.73 -0.10 -11.21
C ARG A 169 -22.65 -1.00 -12.03
N CYS A 170 -22.07 -1.80 -12.94
CA CYS A 170 -22.84 -2.74 -13.76
C CYS A 170 -23.60 -3.78 -12.91
N ILE A 171 -22.98 -4.27 -11.83
CA ILE A 171 -23.63 -5.19 -10.90
C ILE A 171 -24.78 -4.48 -10.17
N SER A 172 -24.59 -3.24 -9.71
CA SER A 172 -25.65 -2.45 -9.07
C SER A 172 -26.82 -2.26 -10.01
N ASP A 173 -26.59 -1.89 -11.26
CA ASP A 173 -27.62 -1.73 -12.29
C ASP A 173 -28.37 -3.04 -12.54
N THR A 174 -27.66 -4.17 -12.49
CA THR A 174 -28.27 -5.49 -12.67
C THR A 174 -29.14 -5.88 -11.48
N LEU A 175 -28.67 -5.66 -10.25
CA LEU A 175 -29.41 -5.99 -9.03
C LEU A 175 -30.66 -5.14 -8.83
N TYR A 176 -30.61 -3.85 -9.19
CA TYR A 176 -31.66 -2.87 -8.93
C TYR A 176 -32.44 -2.44 -10.19
N GLY A 177 -31.96 -2.80 -11.38
CA GLY A 177 -32.55 -2.42 -12.67
C GLY A 177 -33.78 -3.25 -13.09
N GLY A 178 -34.27 -4.14 -12.23
CA GLY A 178 -35.48 -4.92 -12.47
C GLY A 178 -35.28 -6.17 -13.35
N PHE A 179 -34.06 -6.66 -13.44
CA PHE A 179 -33.76 -7.95 -14.08
C PHE A 179 -34.33 -9.11 -13.26
N ASP A 180 -34.81 -10.15 -13.96
CA ASP A 180 -35.31 -11.37 -13.33
C ASP A 180 -34.12 -12.27 -12.97
N LEU A 181 -33.67 -12.16 -11.73
CA LEU A 181 -32.54 -12.92 -11.17
C LEU A 181 -33.08 -13.98 -10.21
N ASP A 182 -32.56 -15.21 -10.32
CA ASP A 182 -32.77 -16.20 -9.28
C ASP A 182 -31.96 -15.89 -8.02
N ASP A 183 -32.24 -16.60 -6.93
CA ASP A 183 -31.60 -16.35 -5.63
C ASP A 183 -30.08 -16.59 -5.69
N GLU A 184 -29.61 -17.63 -6.40
CA GLU A 184 -28.18 -17.94 -6.54
C GLU A 184 -27.45 -16.84 -7.32
N GLN A 185 -28.07 -16.31 -8.37
CA GLN A 185 -27.49 -15.21 -9.15
C GLN A 185 -27.41 -13.92 -8.33
N ARG A 186 -28.45 -13.64 -7.57
CA ARG A 186 -28.47 -12.45 -6.67
C ARG A 186 -27.38 -12.54 -5.63
N ASP A 187 -27.30 -13.64 -4.90
CA ASP A 187 -26.31 -13.88 -3.86
C ASP A 187 -24.89 -13.77 -4.44
N MET A 188 -24.65 -14.34 -5.63
CA MET A 188 -23.33 -14.25 -6.29
C MET A 188 -22.96 -12.80 -6.64
N LEU A 189 -23.90 -12.01 -7.15
CA LEU A 189 -23.63 -10.61 -7.51
C LEU A 189 -23.39 -9.75 -6.28
N GLU A 190 -24.13 -9.97 -5.19
CA GLU A 190 -23.95 -9.28 -3.92
C GLU A 190 -22.57 -9.64 -3.31
N ASP A 191 -22.16 -10.90 -3.34
CA ASP A 191 -20.84 -11.34 -2.90
C ASP A 191 -19.68 -10.69 -3.71
N ILE A 192 -19.87 -10.52 -5.02
CA ILE A 192 -18.87 -9.85 -5.87
C ILE A 192 -18.80 -8.37 -5.51
N GLN A 193 -19.95 -7.69 -5.30
CA GLN A 193 -19.97 -6.29 -4.89
C GLN A 193 -19.25 -6.07 -3.55
N GLU A 194 -19.48 -6.95 -2.57
CA GLU A 194 -18.82 -6.86 -1.27
C GLU A 194 -17.29 -6.99 -1.42
N LYS A 195 -16.81 -7.97 -2.21
CA LYS A 195 -15.37 -8.12 -2.47
C LYS A 195 -14.74 -6.92 -3.16
N ILE A 196 -15.44 -6.30 -4.12
CA ILE A 196 -14.95 -5.08 -4.79
C ILE A 196 -14.89 -3.92 -3.78
N LYS A 197 -15.94 -3.75 -2.97
CA LYS A 197 -16.01 -2.71 -1.96
C LYS A 197 -14.91 -2.83 -0.91
N ASP A 198 -14.56 -4.04 -0.51
CA ASP A 198 -13.49 -4.30 0.45
C ASP A 198 -12.09 -4.13 -0.16
N GLY A 199 -11.97 -4.27 -1.48
CA GLY A 199 -10.69 -4.22 -2.19
C GLY A 199 -10.32 -2.86 -2.77
N VAL A 200 -11.26 -1.91 -2.89
CA VAL A 200 -11.05 -0.58 -3.52
C VAL A 200 -11.36 0.52 -2.51
N GLU A 201 -10.33 1.15 -1.95
CA GLU A 201 -10.47 2.14 -0.87
C GLU A 201 -11.32 3.38 -1.24
N ASN A 202 -11.22 3.85 -2.49
CA ASN A 202 -11.90 5.06 -2.98
C ASN A 202 -12.99 4.76 -4.01
N LEU A 203 -13.63 3.61 -3.92
CA LEU A 203 -14.60 3.09 -4.90
C LEU A 203 -15.68 4.10 -5.29
N PHE A 204 -16.31 4.75 -4.31
CA PHE A 204 -17.42 5.68 -4.58
C PHE A 204 -16.95 6.98 -5.24
N GLU A 205 -15.74 7.43 -4.95
CA GLU A 205 -15.12 8.59 -5.62
C GLU A 205 -14.84 8.28 -7.10
N LEU A 206 -14.35 7.09 -7.41
CA LEU A 206 -14.13 6.64 -8.79
C LEU A 206 -15.44 6.54 -9.58
N ILE A 207 -16.50 6.03 -8.95
CA ILE A 207 -17.85 5.96 -9.56
C ILE A 207 -18.37 7.37 -9.86
N ASP A 208 -18.27 8.30 -8.92
CA ASP A 208 -18.72 9.68 -9.10
C ASP A 208 -17.91 10.40 -10.21
N GLN A 209 -16.60 10.18 -10.27
CA GLN A 209 -15.75 10.74 -11.31
C GLN A 209 -16.12 10.21 -12.71
N ALA A 210 -16.37 8.91 -12.83
CA ALA A 210 -16.79 8.30 -14.08
C ALA A 210 -18.14 8.86 -14.57
N GLN A 211 -19.11 8.99 -13.68
CA GLN A 211 -20.44 9.57 -14.01
C GLN A 211 -20.34 11.04 -14.45
N ASN A 212 -19.49 11.84 -13.81
CA ASN A 212 -19.28 13.24 -14.18
C ASN A 212 -18.64 13.36 -15.57
N GLN A 213 -17.68 12.51 -15.91
CA GLN A 213 -17.07 12.48 -17.24
C GLN A 213 -18.05 12.07 -18.35
N GLU A 214 -18.96 11.11 -18.08
CA GLU A 214 -20.02 10.73 -19.00
C GLU A 214 -20.99 11.90 -19.27
N MET A 215 -21.35 12.65 -18.24
CA MET A 215 -22.23 13.82 -18.40
C MET A 215 -21.59 14.96 -19.19
N GLU A 216 -20.28 15.21 -18.98
CA GLU A 216 -19.56 16.24 -19.76
C GLU A 216 -19.42 15.90 -21.25
N GLN A 217 -19.34 14.61 -21.61
CA GLN A 217 -19.26 14.16 -23.00
C GLN A 217 -20.61 14.24 -23.73
N LEU A 218 -21.72 14.33 -23.00
CA LEU A 218 -23.08 14.40 -23.56
C LEU A 218 -23.58 15.85 -23.73
N MET A 219 -22.85 16.85 -23.26
CA MET A 219 -23.16 18.27 -23.38
C MET A 219 -22.35 18.93 -24.50
#